data_e76e30588595b9ef7f5b6849ac7a0141
#
_entry.id   e76e30588595b9ef7f5b6849ac7a0141
#
_cell.length_a   1.000
_cell.length_b   1.000
_cell.length_c   1.000
_cell.angle_alpha   90.00
_cell.angle_beta   90.00
_cell.angle_gamma   90.00
#
_symmetry.space_group_name_H-M   'P 1'
#
loop_
_entity.id
_entity.type
_entity.pdbx_description
1 polymer ?
#
loop_
_entity_poly.entity_id
_entity_poly.type
_entity_poly.pdbx_seq_one_letter_code
_entity_poly.pdbx_strand_id
1 'polypeptide(L)'
;MTKHIMLQGTSSHVGKSILTTALCRIFYQEGMSVVPFKAQNMALNSYVTKDGDEMGRAQVAQAEAAGLEPFVEMNPVLLKPTGNACSQVILMGKAVGNMSAREYHKGYSLKAFDTVKEAIRRLEERFDMMVIEGAGSPAEVNLKANDIVNMRIAKYLNAPALLIADIDRGGALASLVGTLELLEPDERALVKGLII
;
A
#
# COMPACT_ATOMS: atom_id res chain seq x y z
N MET A 1 6.22 20.46 3.07
CA MET A 1 5.22 19.64 2.34
C MET A 1 5.86 18.29 2.08
N THR A 2 5.23 17.24 2.55
CA THR A 2 5.71 15.86 2.43
C THR A 2 5.81 15.44 0.97
N LYS A 3 6.91 14.83 0.59
CA LYS A 3 7.10 14.22 -0.73
C LYS A 3 6.58 12.79 -0.72
N HIS A 4 6.10 12.32 -1.85
CA HIS A 4 5.53 10.99 -1.99
C HIS A 4 6.24 10.24 -3.12
N ILE A 5 6.40 8.93 -2.94
CA ILE A 5 6.73 7.99 -4.01
C ILE A 5 5.94 6.70 -3.78
N MET A 6 5.38 6.15 -4.84
CA MET A 6 4.56 4.96 -4.74
C MET A 6 5.16 3.81 -5.55
N LEU A 7 5.22 2.63 -4.94
CA LEU A 7 5.62 1.39 -5.59
C LEU A 7 4.39 0.55 -5.90
N GLN A 8 4.15 0.31 -7.16
CA GLN A 8 3.06 -0.54 -7.65
C GLN A 8 3.66 -1.74 -8.39
N GLY A 9 2.95 -2.83 -8.47
CA GLY A 9 3.43 -4.02 -9.14
C GLY A 9 2.50 -4.48 -10.24
N THR A 10 3.02 -5.15 -11.24
CA THR A 10 2.21 -5.83 -12.25
C THR A 10 1.44 -7.02 -11.69
N SER A 11 1.84 -7.52 -10.51
CA SER A 11 1.15 -8.58 -9.77
C SER A 11 1.57 -8.59 -8.29
N SER A 12 1.00 -9.52 -7.52
CA SER A 12 1.50 -9.85 -6.18
C SER A 12 2.89 -10.49 -6.27
N HIS A 13 3.71 -10.34 -5.22
CA HIS A 13 5.03 -10.96 -5.07
C HIS A 13 6.10 -10.55 -6.10
N VAL A 14 5.98 -9.38 -6.71
CA VAL A 14 6.98 -8.82 -7.65
C VAL A 14 8.07 -7.98 -6.97
N GLY A 15 8.18 -8.04 -5.63
CA GLY A 15 9.23 -7.34 -4.90
C GLY A 15 8.85 -5.97 -4.31
N LYS A 16 7.58 -5.53 -4.41
CA LYS A 16 7.13 -4.23 -3.86
C LYS A 16 7.62 -3.98 -2.43
N SER A 17 7.35 -4.92 -1.53
CA SER A 17 7.69 -4.75 -0.09
C SER A 17 9.19 -4.66 0.14
N ILE A 18 10.01 -5.42 -0.60
CA ILE A 18 11.47 -5.38 -0.50
C ILE A 18 11.98 -4.01 -0.97
N LEU A 19 11.51 -3.54 -2.13
CA LEU A 19 11.91 -2.23 -2.66
C LEU A 19 11.42 -1.08 -1.79
N THR A 20 10.22 -1.18 -1.21
CA THR A 20 9.72 -0.20 -0.23
C THR A 20 10.63 -0.14 0.99
N THR A 21 11.02 -1.29 1.55
CA THR A 21 11.96 -1.37 2.66
C THR A 21 13.31 -0.75 2.32
N ALA A 22 13.83 -1.06 1.13
CA ALA A 22 15.10 -0.52 0.65
C ALA A 22 15.05 1.01 0.49
N LEU A 23 13.99 1.56 -0.11
CA LEU A 23 13.82 3.01 -0.25
C LEU A 23 13.66 3.70 1.10
N CYS A 24 12.91 3.12 2.04
CA CYS A 24 12.84 3.64 3.40
C CYS A 24 14.23 3.73 4.04
N ARG A 25 15.04 2.67 3.89
CA ARG A 25 16.42 2.65 4.41
C ARG A 25 17.32 3.68 3.74
N ILE A 26 17.26 3.80 2.43
CA ILE A 26 18.06 4.77 1.66
C ILE A 26 17.71 6.19 2.10
N PHE A 27 16.44 6.58 2.09
CA PHE A 27 16.02 7.93 2.47
C PHE A 27 16.36 8.25 3.94
N TYR A 28 16.23 7.27 4.83
CA TYR A 28 16.67 7.42 6.23
C TYR A 28 18.18 7.68 6.32
N GLN A 29 19.01 6.94 5.57
CA GLN A 29 20.47 7.13 5.54
C GLN A 29 20.87 8.48 4.93
N GLU A 30 20.07 9.01 4.00
CA GLU A 30 20.23 10.36 3.44
C GLU A 30 19.75 11.47 4.40
N GLY A 31 19.34 11.12 5.61
CA GLY A 31 18.92 12.06 6.64
C GLY A 31 17.49 12.59 6.52
N MET A 32 16.67 11.96 5.69
CA MET A 32 15.25 12.35 5.56
C MET A 32 14.40 11.75 6.70
N SER A 33 13.42 12.51 7.17
CA SER A 33 12.35 11.99 7.99
C SER A 33 11.36 11.22 7.12
N VAL A 34 11.57 9.90 6.99
CA VAL A 34 10.83 9.03 6.05
C VAL A 34 9.89 8.10 6.79
N VAL A 35 8.70 7.85 6.21
CA VAL A 35 7.72 6.91 6.73
C VAL A 35 7.23 5.96 5.64
N PRO A 36 7.13 4.64 5.89
CA PRO A 36 6.43 3.70 5.01
C PRO A 36 4.92 3.86 5.16
N PHE A 37 4.20 3.60 4.07
CA PHE A 37 2.74 3.60 4.10
C PHE A 37 2.16 2.53 3.17
N LYS A 38 1.18 1.79 3.68
CA LYS A 38 0.34 0.90 2.88
C LYS A 38 -1.10 1.04 3.32
N ALA A 39 -1.93 1.62 2.50
CA ALA A 39 -3.32 1.95 2.82
C ALA A 39 -4.11 0.75 3.35
N GLN A 40 -3.99 -0.39 2.67
CA GLN A 40 -4.60 -1.65 3.08
C GLN A 40 -3.62 -2.80 2.86
N ASN A 41 -3.49 -3.66 3.84
CA ASN A 41 -2.78 -4.93 3.70
C ASN A 41 -3.73 -6.11 3.91
N MET A 42 -3.42 -7.24 3.28
CA MET A 42 -4.08 -8.52 3.54
C MET A 42 -3.02 -9.50 4.02
N ALA A 43 -3.10 -9.94 5.25
CA ALA A 43 -2.12 -10.84 5.86
C ALA A 43 -2.72 -11.66 6.98
N LEU A 44 -2.34 -12.94 7.07
CA LEU A 44 -2.68 -13.80 8.21
C LEU A 44 -1.86 -13.43 9.45
N ASN A 45 -0.59 -13.07 9.23
CA ASN A 45 0.33 -12.71 10.30
C ASN A 45 0.34 -11.20 10.49
N SER A 46 -0.05 -10.77 11.66
CA SER A 46 0.00 -9.37 12.10
C SER A 46 1.08 -9.18 13.16
N TYR A 47 1.31 -7.93 13.47
CA TYR A 47 2.18 -7.46 14.55
C TYR A 47 1.34 -6.61 15.50
N VAL A 48 1.60 -6.70 16.79
CA VAL A 48 0.98 -5.84 17.80
C VAL A 48 1.97 -4.76 18.20
N THR A 49 1.60 -3.51 18.02
CA THR A 49 2.42 -2.34 18.38
C THR A 49 2.55 -2.20 19.91
N LYS A 50 3.43 -1.33 20.38
CA LYS A 50 3.58 -1.04 21.81
C LYS A 50 2.29 -0.53 22.46
N ASP A 51 1.42 0.11 21.66
CA ASP A 51 0.13 0.63 22.12
C ASP A 51 -0.99 -0.43 22.08
N GLY A 52 -0.65 -1.69 21.73
CA GLY A 52 -1.61 -2.77 21.66
C GLY A 52 -2.47 -2.78 20.40
N ASP A 53 -2.03 -2.09 19.36
CA ASP A 53 -2.70 -1.99 18.06
C ASP A 53 -2.14 -2.98 17.04
N GLU A 54 -2.97 -3.47 16.13
CA GLU A 54 -2.61 -4.51 15.18
C GLU A 54 -2.33 -3.93 13.79
N MET A 55 -1.21 -4.32 13.17
CA MET A 55 -0.81 -3.89 11.82
C MET A 55 -0.13 -5.01 11.03
N GLY A 56 0.05 -4.81 9.73
CA GLY A 56 0.72 -5.76 8.85
C GLY A 56 2.22 -5.88 9.14
N ARG A 57 2.73 -7.12 9.21
CA ARG A 57 4.13 -7.40 9.55
C ARG A 57 5.14 -6.84 8.54
N ALA A 58 4.77 -6.76 7.25
CA ALA A 58 5.65 -6.18 6.23
C ALA A 58 5.94 -4.70 6.51
N GLN A 59 4.96 -3.95 7.01
CA GLN A 59 5.12 -2.53 7.35
C GLN A 59 5.98 -2.33 8.60
N VAL A 60 6.07 -3.34 9.48
CA VAL A 60 7.01 -3.34 10.61
C VAL A 60 8.47 -3.31 10.12
N ALA A 61 8.83 -4.22 9.21
CA ALA A 61 10.18 -4.23 8.63
C ALA A 61 10.51 -2.92 7.88
N GLN A 62 9.53 -2.32 7.24
CA GLN A 62 9.68 -1.03 6.56
C GLN A 62 9.88 0.12 7.57
N ALA A 63 9.15 0.10 8.69
CA ALA A 63 9.31 1.06 9.80
C ALA A 63 10.72 0.96 10.41
N GLU A 64 11.15 -0.26 10.73
CA GLU A 64 12.49 -0.52 11.26
C GLU A 64 13.60 -0.05 10.30
N ALA A 65 13.43 -0.25 8.98
CA ALA A 65 14.33 0.26 7.96
C ALA A 65 14.40 1.80 7.93
N ALA A 66 13.29 2.45 8.23
CA ALA A 66 13.18 3.91 8.37
C ALA A 66 13.65 4.43 9.74
N GLY A 67 14.13 3.56 10.65
CA GLY A 67 14.53 3.94 12.01
C GLY A 67 13.35 4.30 12.92
N LEU A 68 12.15 3.81 12.62
CA LEU A 68 10.92 4.12 13.34
C LEU A 68 10.39 2.92 14.12
N GLU A 69 9.80 3.18 15.27
CA GLU A 69 8.89 2.22 15.91
C GLU A 69 7.62 2.09 15.05
N PRO A 70 7.10 0.86 14.85
CA PRO A 70 5.87 0.66 14.09
C PRO A 70 4.65 1.25 14.78
N PHE A 71 3.79 1.94 14.01
CA PHE A 71 2.52 2.49 14.47
C PHE A 71 1.45 2.39 13.37
N VAL A 72 0.19 2.39 13.76
CA VAL A 72 -0.92 1.94 12.91
C VAL A 72 -1.24 2.82 11.72
N GLU A 73 -0.88 4.10 11.76
CA GLU A 73 -1.04 4.99 10.61
C GLU A 73 -0.24 4.53 9.39
N MET A 74 0.83 3.75 9.59
CA MET A 74 1.59 3.15 8.47
C MET A 74 0.79 2.09 7.70
N ASN A 75 -0.21 1.47 8.36
CA ASN A 75 -1.10 0.46 7.76
C ASN A 75 -2.50 0.57 8.38
N PRO A 76 -3.30 1.59 8.01
CA PRO A 76 -4.56 1.90 8.67
C PRO A 76 -5.65 0.84 8.46
N VAL A 77 -5.57 0.04 7.38
CA VAL A 77 -6.52 -1.04 7.10
C VAL A 77 -5.78 -2.37 6.98
N LEU A 78 -6.14 -3.33 7.81
CA LEU A 78 -5.64 -4.71 7.72
C LEU A 78 -6.82 -5.67 7.59
N LEU A 79 -6.74 -6.54 6.58
CA LEU A 79 -7.67 -7.63 6.36
C LEU A 79 -6.99 -8.94 6.75
N LYS A 80 -7.56 -9.66 7.71
CA LYS A 80 -7.08 -11.00 8.12
C LYS A 80 -8.04 -12.04 7.58
N PRO A 81 -7.68 -12.82 6.56
CA PRO A 81 -8.52 -13.88 6.04
C PRO A 81 -8.90 -14.88 7.13
N THR A 82 -10.20 -15.17 7.26
CA THR A 82 -10.75 -16.12 8.25
C THR A 82 -11.33 -17.38 7.60
N GLY A 83 -11.20 -17.52 6.27
CA GLY A 83 -11.75 -18.62 5.45
C GLY A 83 -12.99 -18.20 4.67
N ASN A 84 -13.43 -19.03 3.71
CA ASN A 84 -14.67 -18.86 2.93
C ASN A 84 -14.92 -17.44 2.39
N ALA A 85 -13.90 -16.81 1.78
CA ALA A 85 -13.97 -15.45 1.26
C ALA A 85 -14.40 -14.38 2.30
N CYS A 86 -14.09 -14.61 3.57
CA CYS A 86 -14.31 -13.71 4.69
C CYS A 86 -12.99 -13.24 5.27
N SER A 87 -12.98 -12.02 5.80
CA SER A 87 -11.84 -11.46 6.52
C SER A 87 -12.31 -10.72 7.77
N GLN A 88 -11.53 -10.82 8.83
CA GLN A 88 -11.62 -9.88 9.93
C GLN A 88 -11.04 -8.53 9.44
N VAL A 89 -11.83 -7.49 9.55
CA VAL A 89 -11.42 -6.13 9.20
C VAL A 89 -10.89 -5.42 10.44
N ILE A 90 -9.69 -4.86 10.32
CA ILE A 90 -9.03 -4.09 11.36
C ILE A 90 -8.81 -2.68 10.82
N LEU A 91 -9.31 -1.68 11.53
CA LEU A 91 -9.11 -0.26 11.23
C LEU A 91 -8.30 0.40 12.35
N MET A 92 -7.25 1.11 12.00
CA MET A 92 -6.35 1.77 12.95
C MET A 92 -5.99 0.86 14.15
N GLY A 93 -5.63 -0.39 13.83
CA GLY A 93 -5.21 -1.39 14.80
C GLY A 93 -6.31 -2.09 15.60
N LYS A 94 -7.58 -1.70 15.45
CA LYS A 94 -8.71 -2.28 16.19
C LYS A 94 -9.62 -3.09 15.27
N ALA A 95 -9.98 -4.31 15.72
CA ALA A 95 -10.92 -5.16 15.00
C ALA A 95 -12.32 -4.55 15.01
N VAL A 96 -12.91 -4.39 13.82
CA VAL A 96 -14.27 -3.84 13.65
C VAL A 96 -15.31 -4.90 13.31
N GLY A 97 -14.88 -6.11 12.95
CA GLY A 97 -15.75 -7.25 12.68
C GLY A 97 -15.28 -8.11 11.52
N ASN A 98 -16.04 -9.17 11.24
CA ASN A 98 -15.81 -10.05 10.10
C ASN A 98 -16.73 -9.63 8.95
N MET A 99 -16.19 -9.60 7.74
CA MET A 99 -16.93 -9.25 6.52
C MET A 99 -16.57 -10.22 5.41
N SER A 100 -17.56 -10.59 4.59
CA SER A 100 -17.27 -11.25 3.32
C SER A 100 -16.59 -10.27 2.34
N ALA A 101 -15.83 -10.79 1.39
CA ALA A 101 -15.24 -9.97 0.33
C ALA A 101 -16.29 -9.12 -0.39
N ARG A 102 -17.49 -9.68 -0.60
CA ARG A 102 -18.63 -8.98 -1.23
C ARG A 102 -19.11 -7.78 -0.40
N GLU A 103 -19.29 -7.95 0.91
CA GLU A 103 -19.71 -6.86 1.81
C GLU A 103 -18.64 -5.78 1.89
N TYR A 104 -17.38 -6.18 2.01
CA TYR A 104 -16.26 -5.26 2.03
C TYR A 104 -16.22 -4.41 0.76
N HIS A 105 -16.28 -5.03 -0.42
CA HIS A 105 -16.25 -4.32 -1.71
C HIS A 105 -17.57 -3.61 -2.06
N LYS A 106 -18.70 -3.92 -1.43
CA LYS A 106 -19.98 -3.24 -1.65
C LYS A 106 -20.12 -1.86 -0.97
N GLY A 107 -18.99 -1.21 -0.68
CA GLY A 107 -18.97 0.16 -0.18
C GLY A 107 -18.27 0.35 1.17
N TYR A 108 -17.95 -0.73 1.90
CA TYR A 108 -17.20 -0.60 3.14
C TYR A 108 -15.76 -0.15 2.89
N SER A 109 -15.11 -0.61 1.81
CA SER A 109 -13.78 -0.16 1.41
C SER A 109 -13.73 1.36 1.21
N LEU A 110 -14.78 1.97 0.63
CA LEU A 110 -14.86 3.42 0.46
C LEU A 110 -15.02 4.16 1.79
N LYS A 111 -15.73 3.57 2.77
CA LYS A 111 -15.78 4.11 4.14
C LYS A 111 -14.42 3.98 4.83
N ALA A 112 -13.73 2.86 4.65
CA ALA A 112 -12.38 2.67 5.15
C ALA A 112 -11.38 3.67 4.53
N PHE A 113 -11.65 4.17 3.33
CA PHE A 113 -10.82 5.20 2.68
C PHE A 113 -10.79 6.52 3.46
N ASP A 114 -11.83 6.88 4.20
CA ASP A 114 -11.79 8.05 5.08
C ASP A 114 -10.77 7.88 6.23
N THR A 115 -10.68 6.67 6.79
CA THR A 115 -9.63 6.30 7.75
C THR A 115 -8.23 6.38 7.13
N VAL A 116 -8.10 5.94 5.88
CA VAL A 116 -6.85 6.03 5.11
C VAL A 116 -6.42 7.49 4.93
N LYS A 117 -7.34 8.38 4.53
CA LYS A 117 -7.07 9.82 4.37
C LYS A 117 -6.61 10.47 5.68
N GLU A 118 -7.26 10.12 6.78
CA GLU A 118 -6.88 10.65 8.09
C GLU A 118 -5.49 10.17 8.52
N ALA A 119 -5.16 8.89 8.29
CA ALA A 119 -3.82 8.38 8.53
C ALA A 119 -2.76 9.13 7.69
N ILE A 120 -3.02 9.32 6.40
CA ILE A 120 -2.14 10.09 5.50
C ILE A 120 -1.92 11.49 6.05
N ARG A 121 -2.99 12.22 6.40
CA ARG A 121 -2.90 13.58 6.93
C ARG A 121 -1.99 13.66 8.17
N ARG A 122 -2.14 12.73 9.10
CA ARG A 122 -1.29 12.66 10.31
C ARG A 122 0.18 12.38 9.98
N LEU A 123 0.44 11.56 8.95
CA LEU A 123 1.80 11.26 8.51
C LEU A 123 2.43 12.47 7.82
N GLU A 124 1.68 13.18 6.97
CA GLU A 124 2.16 14.38 6.28
C GLU A 124 2.55 15.51 7.23
N GLU A 125 1.97 15.58 8.42
CA GLU A 125 2.33 16.55 9.47
C GLU A 125 3.67 16.25 10.16
N ARG A 126 4.19 15.01 10.02
CA ARG A 126 5.31 14.50 10.81
C ARG A 126 6.54 14.13 10.00
N PHE A 127 6.39 13.86 8.71
CA PHE A 127 7.44 13.29 7.88
C PHE A 127 7.66 14.09 6.60
N ASP A 128 8.92 14.10 6.14
CA ASP A 128 9.31 14.80 4.91
C ASP A 128 9.07 13.95 3.66
N MET A 129 9.09 12.62 3.83
CA MET A 129 8.96 11.64 2.75
C MET A 129 8.05 10.48 3.14
N MET A 130 7.11 10.12 2.28
CA MET A 130 6.28 8.93 2.43
C MET A 130 6.56 7.97 1.28
N VAL A 131 7.00 6.75 1.61
CA VAL A 131 7.19 5.65 0.66
C VAL A 131 5.96 4.75 0.71
N ILE A 132 5.19 4.74 -0.36
CA ILE A 132 3.87 4.12 -0.43
C ILE A 132 3.96 2.78 -1.16
N GLU A 133 3.43 1.73 -0.55
CA GLU A 133 3.32 0.41 -1.17
C GLU A 133 1.90 0.16 -1.66
N GLY A 134 1.73 -0.16 -2.95
CA GLY A 134 0.47 -0.66 -3.50
C GLY A 134 0.24 -2.14 -3.17
N ALA A 135 -0.91 -2.67 -3.52
CA ALA A 135 -1.26 -4.08 -3.34
C ALA A 135 -1.72 -4.72 -4.65
N GLY A 136 -1.27 -5.95 -4.92
CA GLY A 136 -1.57 -6.64 -6.17
C GLY A 136 -1.10 -5.87 -7.39
N SER A 137 -2.02 -5.62 -8.32
CA SER A 137 -1.81 -4.85 -9.54
C SER A 137 -2.83 -3.70 -9.67
N PRO A 138 -2.45 -2.53 -10.17
CA PRO A 138 -3.40 -1.47 -10.50
C PRO A 138 -4.27 -1.80 -11.74
N ALA A 139 -3.91 -2.85 -12.47
CA ALA A 139 -4.64 -3.33 -13.65
C ALA A 139 -5.82 -4.26 -13.32
N GLU A 140 -6.16 -4.48 -12.05
CA GLU A 140 -7.35 -5.23 -11.64
C GLU A 140 -8.63 -4.41 -11.89
N VAL A 141 -8.99 -4.25 -13.17
CA VAL A 141 -10.08 -3.38 -13.63
C VAL A 141 -11.44 -3.73 -13.01
N ASN A 142 -11.65 -5.00 -12.70
CA ASN A 142 -12.86 -5.51 -12.03
C ASN A 142 -12.98 -5.04 -10.56
N LEU A 143 -11.87 -4.64 -9.92
CA LEU A 143 -11.84 -4.15 -8.55
C LEU A 143 -11.68 -2.62 -8.46
N LYS A 144 -11.39 -1.96 -9.57
CA LYS A 144 -10.97 -0.55 -9.65
C LYS A 144 -11.94 0.41 -8.94
N ALA A 145 -13.25 0.21 -9.07
CA ALA A 145 -14.26 1.07 -8.45
C ALA A 145 -14.15 1.12 -6.92
N ASN A 146 -13.66 0.05 -6.30
CA ASN A 146 -13.55 -0.12 -4.85
C ASN A 146 -12.09 -0.20 -4.37
N ASP A 147 -11.12 0.00 -5.27
CA ASP A 147 -9.71 0.04 -4.92
C ASP A 147 -9.42 1.25 -4.01
N ILE A 148 -8.71 1.00 -2.92
CA ILE A 148 -8.23 2.03 -1.98
C ILE A 148 -6.71 1.95 -1.76
N VAL A 149 -6.00 1.20 -2.59
CA VAL A 149 -4.57 0.87 -2.35
C VAL A 149 -3.63 1.23 -3.49
N ASN A 150 -4.14 1.37 -4.71
CA ASN A 150 -3.31 1.61 -5.89
C ASN A 150 -3.56 3.01 -6.48
N MET A 151 -4.21 3.10 -7.64
CA MET A 151 -4.33 4.37 -8.35
C MET A 151 -5.19 5.41 -7.63
N ARG A 152 -6.12 4.98 -6.76
CA ARG A 152 -6.86 5.92 -5.90
C ARG A 152 -5.93 6.69 -4.95
N ILE A 153 -4.95 6.02 -4.34
CA ILE A 153 -3.94 6.67 -3.48
C ILE A 153 -3.01 7.54 -4.33
N ALA A 154 -2.50 6.99 -5.44
CA ALA A 154 -1.61 7.74 -6.33
C ALA A 154 -2.25 9.06 -6.81
N LYS A 155 -3.53 9.02 -7.18
CA LYS A 155 -4.30 10.21 -7.61
C LYS A 155 -4.57 11.16 -6.45
N TYR A 156 -4.97 10.64 -5.28
CA TYR A 156 -5.27 11.45 -4.10
C TYR A 156 -4.07 12.29 -3.65
N LEU A 157 -2.87 11.71 -3.72
CA LEU A 157 -1.62 12.37 -3.31
C LEU A 157 -0.86 13.02 -4.49
N ASN A 158 -1.34 12.86 -5.72
CA ASN A 158 -0.57 13.17 -6.93
C ASN A 158 0.85 12.56 -6.88
N ALA A 159 0.94 11.34 -6.38
CA ALA A 159 2.20 10.66 -6.10
C ALA A 159 2.77 10.02 -7.38
N PRO A 160 4.04 10.30 -7.72
CA PRO A 160 4.73 9.56 -8.76
C PRO A 160 4.81 8.08 -8.40
N ALA A 161 4.49 7.22 -9.36
CA ALA A 161 4.50 5.77 -9.18
C ALA A 161 5.63 5.12 -9.98
N LEU A 162 6.26 4.10 -9.38
CA LEU A 162 7.17 3.17 -10.03
C LEU A 162 6.44 1.83 -10.19
N LEU A 163 6.35 1.34 -11.42
CA LEU A 163 5.72 0.06 -11.72
C LEU A 163 6.77 -1.05 -11.80
N ILE A 164 6.57 -2.10 -11.02
CA ILE A 164 7.53 -3.18 -10.79
C ILE A 164 7.02 -4.47 -11.43
N ALA A 165 7.88 -5.16 -12.17
CA ALA A 165 7.63 -6.50 -12.69
C ALA A 165 8.77 -7.46 -12.30
N ASP A 166 8.42 -8.73 -12.11
CA ASP A 166 9.36 -9.79 -11.76
C ASP A 166 9.84 -10.49 -13.04
N ILE A 167 11.14 -10.39 -13.34
CA ILE A 167 11.76 -10.98 -14.52
C ILE A 167 11.84 -12.50 -14.44
N ASP A 168 11.98 -13.07 -13.24
CA ASP A 168 12.19 -14.50 -13.04
C ASP A 168 10.95 -15.33 -13.43
N ARG A 169 9.77 -14.73 -13.39
CA ARG A 169 8.50 -15.41 -13.76
C ARG A 169 8.25 -15.46 -15.25
N GLY A 170 9.04 -14.77 -16.07
CA GLY A 170 8.80 -14.59 -17.49
C GLY A 170 7.64 -13.60 -17.77
N GLY A 171 7.61 -13.08 -19.00
CA GLY A 171 6.57 -12.16 -19.44
C GLY A 171 6.56 -10.78 -18.76
N ALA A 172 7.63 -10.39 -18.08
CA ALA A 172 7.71 -9.12 -17.35
C ALA A 172 7.40 -7.91 -18.24
N LEU A 173 7.97 -7.87 -19.46
CA LEU A 173 7.71 -6.77 -20.42
C LEU A 173 6.25 -6.72 -20.86
N ALA A 174 5.65 -7.87 -21.15
CA ALA A 174 4.23 -7.95 -21.49
C ALA A 174 3.34 -7.51 -20.34
N SER A 175 3.69 -7.87 -19.09
CA SER A 175 2.96 -7.46 -17.89
C SER A 175 3.04 -5.94 -17.65
N LEU A 176 4.20 -5.32 -17.90
CA LEU A 176 4.37 -3.86 -17.82
C LEU A 176 3.51 -3.15 -18.85
N VAL A 177 3.60 -3.56 -20.13
CA VAL A 177 2.81 -2.96 -21.22
C VAL A 177 1.33 -3.15 -20.97
N GLY A 178 0.89 -4.38 -20.66
CA GLY A 178 -0.53 -4.66 -20.38
C GLY A 178 -1.07 -3.89 -19.19
N THR A 179 -0.27 -3.72 -18.12
CA THR A 179 -0.67 -2.91 -16.97
C THR A 179 -0.86 -1.45 -17.38
N LEU A 180 0.09 -0.87 -18.12
CA LEU A 180 0.00 0.52 -18.57
C LEU A 180 -1.17 0.76 -19.52
N GLU A 181 -1.49 -0.20 -20.39
CA GLU A 181 -2.63 -0.09 -21.31
C GLU A 181 -4.00 -0.13 -20.61
N LEU A 182 -4.09 -0.83 -19.47
CA LEU A 182 -5.32 -0.92 -18.67
C LEU A 182 -5.53 0.27 -17.73
N LEU A 183 -4.52 1.12 -17.55
CA LEU A 183 -4.65 2.35 -16.77
C LEU A 183 -5.30 3.45 -17.60
N GLU A 184 -6.14 4.25 -16.95
CA GLU A 184 -6.67 5.48 -17.54
C GLU A 184 -5.52 6.47 -17.84
N PRO A 185 -5.69 7.40 -18.80
CA PRO A 185 -4.62 8.33 -19.18
C PRO A 185 -4.05 9.15 -18.00
N ASP A 186 -4.89 9.59 -17.08
CA ASP A 186 -4.48 10.34 -15.89
C ASP A 186 -3.74 9.47 -14.86
N GLU A 187 -4.10 8.19 -14.75
CA GLU A 187 -3.41 7.21 -13.92
C GLU A 187 -2.05 6.85 -14.51
N ARG A 188 -2.01 6.57 -15.83
CA ARG A 188 -0.78 6.27 -16.56
C ARG A 188 0.21 7.43 -16.46
N ALA A 189 -0.27 8.67 -16.48
CA ALA A 189 0.57 9.86 -16.33
C ALA A 189 1.29 9.94 -14.97
N LEU A 190 0.80 9.26 -13.94
CA LEU A 190 1.47 9.18 -12.64
C LEU A 190 2.61 8.15 -12.63
N VAL A 191 2.63 7.18 -13.53
CA VAL A 191 3.72 6.20 -13.64
C VAL A 191 4.95 6.88 -14.26
N LYS A 192 6.01 7.05 -13.45
CA LYS A 192 7.22 7.80 -13.83
C LYS A 192 8.43 6.91 -14.09
N GLY A 193 8.33 5.62 -13.79
CA GLY A 193 9.42 4.68 -14.04
C GLY A 193 8.96 3.23 -13.95
N LEU A 194 9.78 2.36 -14.55
CA LEU A 194 9.59 0.92 -14.56
C LEU A 194 10.80 0.27 -13.88
N ILE A 195 10.56 -0.77 -13.08
CA ILE A 195 11.59 -1.58 -12.41
C ILE A 195 11.37 -3.04 -12.83
N ILE A 196 12.47 -3.70 -13.17
CA ILE A 196 12.48 -5.12 -13.51
C ILE A 196 13.53 -5.82 -12.65
#